data_9ca31773181a7421fc92d43ce885c2a9
#
_entry.id   9ca31773181a7421fc92d43ce885c2a9
#
_cell.length_a   1.000
_cell.length_b   1.000
_cell.length_c   1.000
_cell.angle_alpha   90.00
_cell.angle_beta   90.00
_cell.angle_gamma   90.00
#
_symmetry.space_group_name_H-M   'P 1'
#
loop_
_entity.id
_entity.type
_entity.pdbx_description
1 polymer ?
#
loop_
_entity_poly.entity_id
_entity_poly.type
_entity_poly.pdbx_seq_one_letter_code
_entity_poly.pdbx_strand_id
1 'polypeptide(L)'
;TVVEGHFSLEAGDKDKIPEAYRDIIFVYGRHLDNSTWCRLDNAPVQLTLSDIEKELLKMIVHFQETASTEGVAENLVTAIQTEYETAVSGLTRSSIIISDRAKQLQAWLKKNIKYLDDDNSKENSRYEKIGELLERPIECASVLNACKDMMPKFILFSNYFRIKPVLHLRKLADRIASNSLDDSQYDYGNICLLKFLGFTPKELADAGDTSK
;
A
#
# COMPACT_ATOMS: atom_id res chain seq x y z
N THR A 1 13.53 -0.82 -16.19
CA THR A 1 14.12 -0.62 -14.86
C THR A 1 15.56 -0.17 -15.03
N VAL A 2 15.96 0.87 -14.29
CA VAL A 2 17.35 1.40 -14.28
C VAL A 2 18.12 0.82 -13.12
N VAL A 3 17.46 0.73 -11.97
CA VAL A 3 18.02 0.19 -10.74
C VAL A 3 16.96 -0.65 -10.03
N GLU A 4 17.41 -1.74 -9.45
CA GLU A 4 16.61 -2.64 -8.63
C GLU A 4 17.41 -2.96 -7.36
N GLY A 5 16.81 -2.75 -6.21
CA GLY A 5 17.37 -3.09 -4.90
C GLY A 5 16.57 -4.19 -4.24
N HIS A 6 17.27 -5.14 -3.61
CA HIS A 6 16.69 -6.24 -2.85
C HIS A 6 17.03 -6.04 -1.38
N PHE A 7 16.03 -5.98 -0.52
CA PHE A 7 16.16 -5.67 0.89
C PHE A 7 15.60 -6.82 1.72
N SER A 8 16.41 -7.36 2.60
CA SER A 8 15.97 -8.29 3.65
C SER A 8 15.62 -7.51 4.91
N LEU A 9 14.65 -8.01 5.66
CA LEU A 9 14.22 -7.38 6.91
C LEU A 9 15.17 -7.73 8.06
N GLU A 10 15.54 -6.74 8.84
CA GLU A 10 16.28 -6.91 10.10
C GLU A 10 15.35 -7.35 11.24
N ALA A 11 15.91 -7.76 12.37
CA ALA A 11 15.14 -8.26 13.50
C ALA A 11 14.06 -7.24 13.96
N GLY A 12 14.44 -5.97 14.10
CA GLY A 12 13.52 -4.90 14.50
C GLY A 12 12.42 -4.55 13.48
N ASP A 13 12.63 -4.90 12.20
CA ASP A 13 11.60 -4.73 11.16
C ASP A 13 10.62 -5.90 11.13
N LYS A 14 11.13 -7.12 11.39
CA LYS A 14 10.31 -8.35 11.46
C LYS A 14 9.22 -8.28 12.54
N ASP A 15 9.46 -7.51 13.62
CA ASP A 15 8.48 -7.32 14.69
C ASP A 15 7.29 -6.44 14.29
N LYS A 16 7.43 -5.67 13.20
CA LYS A 16 6.39 -4.74 12.70
C LYS A 16 5.45 -5.36 11.66
N ILE A 17 5.71 -6.58 11.24
CA ILE A 17 4.95 -7.26 10.19
C ILE A 17 4.48 -8.64 10.63
N PRO A 18 3.39 -9.19 10.03
CA PRO A 18 2.90 -10.53 10.35
C PRO A 18 3.97 -11.60 10.16
N GLU A 19 3.91 -12.65 10.97
CA GLU A 19 4.88 -13.74 10.98
C GLU A 19 5.08 -14.39 9.60
N ALA A 20 3.99 -14.58 8.85
CA ALA A 20 4.00 -15.17 7.51
C ALA A 20 4.84 -14.39 6.48
N TYR A 21 5.20 -13.13 6.79
CA TYR A 21 5.96 -12.24 5.90
C TYR A 21 7.39 -11.95 6.40
N ARG A 22 7.84 -12.54 7.50
CA ARG A 22 9.15 -12.22 8.12
C ARG A 22 10.37 -12.59 7.28
N ASP A 23 10.22 -13.52 6.33
CA ASP A 23 11.31 -13.99 5.48
C ASP A 23 11.19 -13.53 4.02
N ILE A 24 10.40 -12.48 3.80
CA ILE A 24 10.28 -11.83 2.48
C ILE A 24 11.56 -11.09 2.11
N ILE A 25 11.70 -10.88 0.80
CA ILE A 25 12.62 -9.90 0.24
C ILE A 25 11.79 -8.79 -0.37
N PHE A 26 11.94 -7.58 0.16
CA PHE A 26 11.33 -6.40 -0.43
C PHE A 26 12.16 -5.94 -1.62
N VAL A 27 11.58 -5.96 -2.80
CA VAL A 27 12.23 -5.52 -4.04
C VAL A 27 11.66 -4.18 -4.45
N TYR A 28 12.54 -3.21 -4.64
CA TYR A 28 12.18 -1.86 -5.07
C TYR A 28 12.95 -1.50 -6.33
N GLY A 29 12.25 -1.03 -7.33
CA GLY A 29 12.83 -0.65 -8.60
C GLY A 29 12.43 0.74 -9.05
N ARG A 30 13.27 1.35 -9.88
CA ARG A 30 13.04 2.66 -10.48
C ARG A 30 13.24 2.59 -11.98
N HIS A 31 12.38 3.26 -12.73
CA HIS A 31 12.48 3.45 -14.18
C HIS A 31 13.23 4.75 -14.55
N LEU A 32 13.57 4.91 -15.86
CA LEU A 32 14.24 6.11 -16.39
C LEU A 32 13.41 7.40 -16.22
N ASP A 33 12.09 7.28 -16.25
CA ASP A 33 11.15 8.37 -16.03
C ASP A 33 10.93 8.72 -14.54
N ASN A 34 11.75 8.15 -13.66
CA ASN A 34 11.63 8.24 -12.20
C ASN A 34 10.40 7.56 -11.59
N SER A 35 9.55 6.90 -12.37
CA SER A 35 8.51 6.06 -11.79
C SER A 35 9.11 4.89 -11.00
N THR A 36 8.41 4.46 -9.96
CA THR A 36 8.87 3.42 -9.05
C THR A 36 7.90 2.25 -9.00
N TRP A 37 8.42 1.07 -8.75
CA TRP A 37 7.64 -0.12 -8.52
C TRP A 37 8.24 -0.92 -7.36
N CYS A 38 7.44 -1.78 -6.76
CA CYS A 38 7.89 -2.67 -5.71
C CYS A 38 7.11 -3.97 -5.72
N ARG A 39 7.74 -5.02 -5.18
CA ARG A 39 7.14 -6.34 -4.96
C ARG A 39 7.73 -6.98 -3.71
N LEU A 40 7.06 -8.02 -3.25
CA LEU A 40 7.54 -8.90 -2.19
C LEU A 40 7.89 -10.26 -2.80
N ASP A 41 9.16 -10.63 -2.78
CA ASP A 41 9.60 -11.98 -3.11
C ASP A 41 9.51 -12.85 -1.85
N ASN A 42 9.27 -14.14 -2.00
CA ASN A 42 9.03 -15.11 -0.92
C ASN A 42 7.78 -14.81 -0.07
N ALA A 43 6.86 -13.97 -0.56
CA ALA A 43 5.58 -13.76 0.10
C ALA A 43 4.67 -14.99 -0.02
N PRO A 44 3.69 -15.17 0.88
CA PRO A 44 2.66 -16.19 0.73
C PRO A 44 1.99 -16.16 -0.66
N VAL A 45 1.56 -17.34 -1.12
CA VAL A 45 0.93 -17.47 -2.45
C VAL A 45 -0.23 -16.51 -2.59
N GLN A 46 -0.22 -15.76 -3.69
CA GLN A 46 -1.27 -14.77 -3.99
C GLN A 46 -2.60 -15.48 -4.27
N LEU A 47 -3.68 -14.92 -3.74
CA LEU A 47 -5.02 -15.42 -3.94
C LEU A 47 -5.49 -15.09 -5.36
N THR A 48 -5.98 -16.10 -6.10
CA THR A 48 -6.63 -15.91 -7.40
C THR A 48 -8.15 -16.03 -7.27
N LEU A 49 -8.90 -15.53 -8.26
CA LEU A 49 -10.34 -15.66 -8.26
C LEU A 49 -10.76 -17.16 -8.29
N SER A 50 -10.02 -18.01 -9.02
CA SER A 50 -10.31 -19.45 -9.08
C SER A 50 -10.25 -20.15 -7.73
N ASP A 51 -9.46 -19.63 -6.77
CA ASP A 51 -9.30 -20.24 -5.45
C ASP A 51 -10.56 -20.09 -4.57
N ILE A 52 -11.35 -19.05 -4.82
CA ILE A 52 -12.53 -18.72 -4.00
C ILE A 52 -13.84 -18.67 -4.77
N GLU A 53 -13.84 -18.57 -6.10
CA GLU A 53 -15.04 -18.39 -6.93
C GLU A 53 -16.14 -19.41 -6.62
N LYS A 54 -15.77 -20.69 -6.54
CA LYS A 54 -16.72 -21.76 -6.27
C LYS A 54 -17.44 -21.60 -4.93
N GLU A 55 -16.72 -21.17 -3.91
CA GLU A 55 -17.29 -21.00 -2.58
C GLU A 55 -18.10 -19.70 -2.51
N LEU A 56 -17.68 -18.64 -3.19
CA LEU A 56 -18.46 -17.41 -3.33
C LEU A 56 -19.81 -17.65 -4.04
N LEU A 57 -19.81 -18.42 -5.13
CA LEU A 57 -21.06 -18.76 -5.84
C LEU A 57 -22.04 -19.54 -4.96
N LYS A 58 -21.55 -20.46 -4.12
CA LYS A 58 -22.40 -21.16 -3.16
C LYS A 58 -22.96 -20.20 -2.09
N MET A 59 -22.15 -19.24 -1.63
CA MET A 59 -22.64 -18.22 -0.69
C MET A 59 -23.74 -17.35 -1.31
N ILE A 60 -23.64 -16.99 -2.59
CA ILE A 60 -24.69 -16.25 -3.29
C ILE A 60 -26.00 -17.02 -3.23
N VAL A 61 -25.97 -18.31 -3.62
CA VAL A 61 -27.17 -19.17 -3.62
C VAL A 61 -27.77 -19.24 -2.19
N HIS A 62 -26.94 -19.48 -1.18
CA HIS A 62 -27.40 -19.54 0.20
C HIS A 62 -28.05 -18.22 0.65
N PHE A 63 -27.40 -17.09 0.44
CA PHE A 63 -27.95 -15.77 0.79
C PHE A 63 -29.26 -15.47 0.06
N GLN A 64 -29.39 -15.84 -1.21
CA GLN A 64 -30.61 -15.63 -1.98
C GLN A 64 -31.77 -16.54 -1.50
N GLU A 65 -31.50 -17.80 -1.19
CA GLU A 65 -32.49 -18.74 -0.66
C GLU A 65 -33.00 -18.28 0.70
N THR A 66 -32.10 -17.91 1.62
CA THR A 66 -32.47 -17.41 2.95
C THR A 66 -33.28 -16.11 2.86
N ALA A 67 -32.79 -15.14 2.07
CA ALA A 67 -33.50 -13.87 1.87
C ALA A 67 -34.91 -14.08 1.27
N SER A 68 -35.05 -15.02 0.33
CA SER A 68 -36.35 -15.34 -0.27
C SER A 68 -37.28 -16.01 0.74
N THR A 69 -36.77 -16.88 1.60
CA THR A 69 -37.54 -17.56 2.67
C THR A 69 -38.02 -16.56 3.72
N GLU A 70 -37.22 -15.54 4.02
CA GLU A 70 -37.59 -14.45 4.93
C GLU A 70 -38.54 -13.42 4.32
N GLY A 71 -38.94 -13.58 3.05
CA GLY A 71 -39.87 -12.67 2.35
C GLY A 71 -39.26 -11.33 1.96
N VAL A 72 -37.94 -11.30 1.78
CA VAL A 72 -37.24 -10.10 1.26
C VAL A 72 -37.68 -9.83 -0.17
N ALA A 73 -37.85 -8.55 -0.52
CA ALA A 73 -38.28 -8.11 -1.85
C ALA A 73 -37.31 -8.63 -2.94
N GLU A 74 -37.86 -9.12 -4.06
CA GLU A 74 -37.13 -9.76 -5.17
C GLU A 74 -35.98 -8.91 -5.72
N ASN A 75 -36.15 -7.59 -5.77
CA ASN A 75 -35.09 -6.67 -6.21
C ASN A 75 -33.87 -6.67 -5.27
N LEU A 76 -34.06 -6.89 -3.97
CA LEU A 76 -32.97 -7.00 -3.02
C LEU A 76 -32.29 -8.36 -3.06
N VAL A 77 -33.03 -9.42 -3.31
CA VAL A 77 -32.49 -10.78 -3.54
C VAL A 77 -31.60 -10.77 -4.79
N THR A 78 -32.06 -10.17 -5.88
CA THR A 78 -31.29 -10.04 -7.12
C THR A 78 -30.05 -9.16 -6.96
N ALA A 79 -30.14 -8.14 -6.11
CA ALA A 79 -29.00 -7.25 -5.82
C ALA A 79 -27.80 -7.99 -5.23
N ILE A 80 -28.00 -9.09 -4.48
CA ILE A 80 -26.91 -9.89 -3.90
C ILE A 80 -25.95 -10.38 -5.00
N GLN A 81 -26.51 -10.93 -6.08
CA GLN A 81 -25.71 -11.40 -7.22
C GLN A 81 -25.10 -10.24 -8.01
N THR A 82 -25.86 -9.20 -8.31
CA THR A 82 -25.40 -8.04 -9.09
C THR A 82 -24.21 -7.32 -8.42
N GLU A 83 -24.25 -7.19 -7.11
CA GLU A 83 -23.17 -6.60 -6.33
C GLU A 83 -21.90 -7.46 -6.36
N TYR A 84 -22.05 -8.77 -6.25
CA TYR A 84 -20.93 -9.70 -6.46
C TYR A 84 -20.32 -9.58 -7.86
N GLU A 85 -21.15 -9.61 -8.91
CA GLU A 85 -20.71 -9.46 -10.30
C GLU A 85 -19.96 -8.15 -10.52
N THR A 86 -20.42 -7.08 -9.88
CA THR A 86 -19.72 -5.78 -9.88
C THR A 86 -18.36 -5.85 -9.21
N ALA A 87 -18.27 -6.53 -8.06
CA ALA A 87 -17.02 -6.69 -7.31
C ALA A 87 -15.97 -7.50 -8.08
N VAL A 88 -16.39 -8.48 -8.89
CA VAL A 88 -15.47 -9.31 -9.71
C VAL A 88 -15.36 -8.86 -11.16
N SER A 89 -16.04 -7.77 -11.54
CA SER A 89 -16.03 -7.26 -12.91
C SER A 89 -14.62 -7.01 -13.43
N GLY A 90 -14.35 -7.51 -14.64
CA GLY A 90 -13.03 -7.41 -15.28
C GLY A 90 -11.99 -8.40 -14.78
N LEU A 91 -12.32 -9.26 -13.80
CA LEU A 91 -11.44 -10.36 -13.39
C LEU A 91 -11.70 -11.62 -14.23
N THR A 92 -10.63 -12.33 -14.53
CA THR A 92 -10.66 -13.69 -15.04
C THR A 92 -10.37 -14.67 -13.91
N ARG A 93 -10.62 -15.96 -14.10
CA ARG A 93 -10.32 -16.98 -13.09
C ARG A 93 -8.86 -16.97 -12.59
N SER A 94 -7.92 -16.68 -13.49
CA SER A 94 -6.49 -16.60 -13.18
C SER A 94 -6.06 -15.23 -12.64
N SER A 95 -6.97 -14.26 -12.55
CA SER A 95 -6.63 -12.94 -12.02
C SER A 95 -6.33 -13.01 -10.54
N ILE A 96 -5.23 -12.38 -10.14
CA ILE A 96 -4.87 -12.20 -8.74
C ILE A 96 -5.84 -11.19 -8.12
N ILE A 97 -6.36 -11.52 -6.96
CA ILE A 97 -7.21 -10.62 -6.17
C ILE A 97 -6.30 -9.64 -5.44
N ILE A 98 -6.35 -8.38 -5.84
CA ILE A 98 -5.63 -7.28 -5.18
C ILE A 98 -6.42 -6.77 -3.95
N SER A 99 -5.74 -6.05 -3.05
CA SER A 99 -6.29 -5.55 -1.79
C SER A 99 -7.65 -4.83 -1.94
N ASP A 100 -7.81 -3.97 -2.95
CA ASP A 100 -9.05 -3.21 -3.13
C ASP A 100 -10.23 -4.12 -3.53
N ARG A 101 -9.98 -5.13 -4.37
CA ARG A 101 -10.98 -6.13 -4.73
C ARG A 101 -11.32 -7.03 -3.55
N ALA A 102 -10.33 -7.41 -2.76
CA ALA A 102 -10.55 -8.18 -1.53
C ALA A 102 -11.43 -7.40 -0.55
N LYS A 103 -11.19 -6.11 -0.34
CA LYS A 103 -12.03 -5.24 0.49
C LYS A 103 -13.47 -5.12 -0.03
N GLN A 104 -13.66 -5.02 -1.36
CA GLN A 104 -14.99 -4.99 -1.97
C GLN A 104 -15.74 -6.31 -1.70
N LEU A 105 -15.09 -7.45 -1.88
CA LEU A 105 -15.67 -8.76 -1.59
C LEU A 105 -15.95 -8.95 -0.10
N GLN A 106 -15.08 -8.50 0.80
CA GLN A 106 -15.35 -8.51 2.24
C GLN A 106 -16.53 -7.62 2.63
N ALA A 107 -16.63 -6.43 2.04
CA ALA A 107 -17.77 -5.54 2.27
C ALA A 107 -19.08 -6.18 1.80
N TRP A 108 -19.07 -6.85 0.64
CA TRP A 108 -20.20 -7.62 0.12
C TRP A 108 -20.58 -8.77 1.06
N LEU A 109 -19.62 -9.57 1.55
CA LEU A 109 -19.87 -10.64 2.53
C LEU A 109 -20.50 -10.09 3.83
N LYS A 110 -19.91 -9.03 4.38
CA LYS A 110 -20.41 -8.39 5.63
C LYS A 110 -21.80 -7.81 5.45
N LYS A 111 -22.11 -7.22 4.31
CA LYS A 111 -23.45 -6.69 4.01
C LYS A 111 -24.52 -7.77 4.01
N ASN A 112 -24.16 -8.97 3.56
CA ASN A 112 -25.10 -10.08 3.39
C ASN A 112 -25.06 -11.09 4.57
N ILE A 113 -24.27 -10.83 5.62
CA ILE A 113 -24.15 -11.71 6.79
C ILE A 113 -25.52 -11.96 7.50
N LYS A 114 -26.43 -11.02 7.42
CA LYS A 114 -27.78 -11.14 7.96
C LYS A 114 -28.61 -12.27 7.33
N TYR A 115 -28.20 -12.77 6.18
CA TYR A 115 -28.80 -13.92 5.51
C TYR A 115 -28.01 -15.23 5.75
N LEU A 116 -27.05 -15.20 6.66
CA LEU A 116 -26.33 -16.40 7.08
C LEU A 116 -27.13 -17.07 8.18
N ASP A 117 -27.44 -18.35 7.99
CA ASP A 117 -28.14 -19.14 8.99
C ASP A 117 -27.19 -19.59 10.10
N ASP A 118 -27.41 -19.10 11.31
CA ASP A 118 -26.56 -19.38 12.49
C ASP A 118 -26.51 -20.88 12.83
N ASP A 119 -27.57 -21.63 12.52
CA ASP A 119 -27.64 -23.08 12.75
C ASP A 119 -26.95 -23.91 11.67
N ASN A 120 -26.56 -23.31 10.55
CA ASN A 120 -25.89 -23.97 9.43
C ASN A 120 -24.36 -23.90 9.55
N SER A 121 -23.78 -24.78 10.34
CA SER A 121 -22.32 -24.81 10.59
C SER A 121 -21.46 -24.91 9.32
N LYS A 122 -21.98 -25.51 8.23
CA LYS A 122 -21.26 -25.64 6.96
C LYS A 122 -21.15 -24.29 6.24
N GLU A 123 -22.23 -23.51 6.21
CA GLU A 123 -22.22 -22.19 5.57
C GLU A 123 -21.45 -21.19 6.41
N ASN A 124 -21.54 -21.27 7.74
CA ASN A 124 -20.75 -20.48 8.68
C ASN A 124 -19.23 -20.71 8.44
N SER A 125 -18.79 -21.99 8.41
CA SER A 125 -17.39 -22.33 8.12
C SER A 125 -16.93 -21.85 6.73
N ARG A 126 -17.84 -21.88 5.73
CA ARG A 126 -17.55 -21.34 4.39
C ARG A 126 -17.34 -19.82 4.42
N TYR A 127 -18.22 -19.10 5.10
CA TYR A 127 -18.15 -17.65 5.29
C TYR A 127 -16.82 -17.25 5.94
N GLU A 128 -16.47 -17.89 7.06
CA GLU A 128 -15.21 -17.66 7.77
C GLU A 128 -13.99 -17.92 6.87
N LYS A 129 -13.96 -19.08 6.21
CA LYS A 129 -12.85 -19.44 5.32
C LYS A 129 -12.66 -18.45 4.16
N ILE A 130 -13.74 -17.97 3.54
CA ILE A 130 -13.66 -16.94 2.50
C ILE A 130 -13.11 -15.64 3.11
N GLY A 131 -13.58 -15.25 4.28
CA GLY A 131 -13.09 -14.08 5.02
C GLY A 131 -11.58 -14.13 5.24
N GLU A 132 -11.08 -15.25 5.79
CA GLU A 132 -9.65 -15.49 6.02
C GLU A 132 -8.82 -15.43 4.72
N LEU A 133 -9.33 -16.01 3.64
CA LEU A 133 -8.64 -15.98 2.36
C LEU A 133 -8.56 -14.55 1.80
N LEU A 134 -9.61 -13.75 1.96
CA LEU A 134 -9.64 -12.36 1.52
C LEU A 134 -8.79 -11.42 2.39
N GLU A 135 -8.42 -11.80 3.61
CA GLU A 135 -7.45 -11.04 4.41
C GLU A 135 -6.05 -11.05 3.80
N ARG A 136 -5.62 -12.13 3.16
CA ARG A 136 -4.27 -12.28 2.61
C ARG A 136 -3.84 -11.18 1.63
N PRO A 137 -4.64 -10.79 0.62
CA PRO A 137 -4.31 -9.67 -0.27
C PRO A 137 -4.22 -8.33 0.47
N ILE A 138 -5.02 -8.15 1.52
CA ILE A 138 -5.05 -6.93 2.34
C ILE A 138 -3.78 -6.85 3.19
N GLU A 139 -3.42 -7.95 3.86
CA GLU A 139 -2.17 -8.05 4.61
C GLU A 139 -0.95 -7.84 3.72
N CYS A 140 -0.91 -8.49 2.54
CA CYS A 140 0.18 -8.33 1.58
C CYS A 140 0.38 -6.86 1.20
N ALA A 141 -0.70 -6.13 0.92
CA ALA A 141 -0.63 -4.71 0.61
C ALA A 141 -0.18 -3.87 1.82
N SER A 142 -0.60 -4.23 3.03
CA SER A 142 -0.17 -3.58 4.26
C SER A 142 1.33 -3.76 4.50
N VAL A 143 1.83 -4.99 4.36
CA VAL A 143 3.26 -5.31 4.48
C VAL A 143 4.06 -4.57 3.42
N LEU A 144 3.60 -4.52 2.17
CA LEU A 144 4.26 -3.79 1.11
C LEU A 144 4.42 -2.29 1.44
N ASN A 145 3.39 -1.67 2.02
CA ASN A 145 3.45 -0.28 2.45
C ASN A 145 4.38 -0.11 3.66
N ALA A 146 4.31 -1.00 4.64
CA ALA A 146 5.24 -0.98 5.78
C ALA A 146 6.71 -1.08 5.34
N CYS A 147 7.02 -1.96 4.37
CA CYS A 147 8.36 -2.06 3.80
C CYS A 147 8.79 -0.77 3.09
N LYS A 148 7.89 -0.10 2.37
CA LYS A 148 8.18 1.21 1.76
C LYS A 148 8.52 2.26 2.80
N ASP A 149 7.78 2.30 3.90
CA ASP A 149 7.99 3.27 4.98
C ASP A 149 9.29 3.02 5.76
N MET A 150 9.69 1.75 5.88
CA MET A 150 10.93 1.33 6.52
C MET A 150 12.16 1.49 5.59
N MET A 151 11.96 1.68 4.28
CA MET A 151 13.06 1.72 3.32
C MET A 151 14.03 2.87 3.63
N PRO A 152 15.35 2.60 3.68
CA PRO A 152 16.36 3.63 3.90
C PRO A 152 16.31 4.70 2.81
N LYS A 153 16.54 5.95 3.19
CA LYS A 153 16.69 7.04 2.24
C LYS A 153 18.11 7.03 1.69
N PHE A 154 18.25 6.75 0.40
CA PHE A 154 19.53 6.77 -0.29
C PHE A 154 19.82 8.17 -0.80
N ILE A 155 20.98 8.72 -0.44
CA ILE A 155 21.44 10.02 -0.91
C ILE A 155 22.74 9.81 -1.66
N LEU A 156 22.75 10.21 -2.94
CA LEU A 156 23.96 10.20 -3.74
C LEU A 156 24.74 11.49 -3.46
N PHE A 157 25.83 11.38 -2.70
CA PHE A 157 26.83 12.46 -2.60
C PHE A 157 27.76 12.37 -3.80
N SER A 158 27.49 13.14 -4.82
CA SER A 158 28.39 13.29 -5.97
C SER A 158 29.20 14.58 -5.86
N ASN A 159 30.25 14.71 -6.66
CA ASN A 159 31.02 15.96 -6.73
C ASN A 159 30.17 17.16 -7.19
N TYR A 160 29.00 16.94 -7.80
CA TYR A 160 28.02 17.96 -8.17
C TYR A 160 27.19 18.47 -7.00
N PHE A 161 27.09 17.71 -5.89
CA PHE A 161 26.34 18.07 -4.69
C PHE A 161 27.25 18.28 -3.49
N ARG A 162 28.31 19.09 -3.68
CA ARG A 162 29.17 19.48 -2.58
C ARG A 162 28.41 20.38 -1.59
N ILE A 163 28.73 20.24 -0.33
CA ILE A 163 28.15 21.00 0.76
C ILE A 163 29.24 21.87 1.37
N LYS A 164 28.93 23.14 1.65
CA LYS A 164 29.85 23.99 2.41
C LYS A 164 29.74 23.67 3.90
N PRO A 165 30.86 23.59 4.63
CA PRO A 165 30.85 23.40 6.08
C PRO A 165 30.24 24.59 6.83
N VAL A 166 30.26 25.78 6.23
CA VAL A 166 29.63 27.00 6.75
C VAL A 166 28.69 27.55 5.70
N LEU A 167 27.43 27.73 6.08
CA LEU A 167 26.36 28.16 5.19
C LEU A 167 25.72 29.46 5.67
N HIS A 168 25.70 30.48 4.81
CA HIS A 168 24.95 31.70 5.01
C HIS A 168 23.50 31.54 4.58
N LEU A 169 22.63 31.12 5.50
CA LEU A 169 21.22 30.78 5.23
C LEU A 169 20.45 31.92 4.57
N ARG A 170 20.61 33.18 5.05
CA ARG A 170 19.92 34.35 4.48
C ARG A 170 20.34 34.58 3.03
N LYS A 171 21.64 34.56 2.74
CA LYS A 171 22.15 34.72 1.35
C LYS A 171 21.68 33.59 0.43
N LEU A 172 21.57 32.34 0.95
CA LEU A 172 21.05 31.24 0.18
C LEU A 172 19.55 31.43 -0.10
N ALA A 173 18.76 31.86 0.88
CA ALA A 173 17.35 32.18 0.72
C ALA A 173 17.13 33.29 -0.33
N ASP A 174 17.95 34.38 -0.29
CA ASP A 174 17.91 35.48 -1.27
C ASP A 174 18.21 34.98 -2.70
N ARG A 175 19.23 34.11 -2.86
CA ARG A 175 19.56 33.55 -4.17
C ARG A 175 18.48 32.61 -4.71
N ILE A 176 17.78 31.88 -3.83
CA ILE A 176 16.60 31.07 -4.21
C ILE A 176 15.47 31.99 -4.69
N ALA A 177 15.17 33.05 -3.94
CA ALA A 177 14.10 33.98 -4.25
C ALA A 177 14.35 34.75 -5.57
N SER A 178 15.61 35.09 -5.86
CA SER A 178 16.03 35.78 -7.09
C SER A 178 16.35 34.84 -8.26
N ASN A 179 16.17 33.50 -8.09
CA ASN A 179 16.53 32.49 -9.05
C ASN A 179 17.99 32.60 -9.58
N SER A 180 18.91 32.97 -8.69
CA SER A 180 20.33 33.22 -8.97
C SER A 180 21.24 32.25 -8.21
N LEU A 181 20.91 30.95 -8.26
CA LEU A 181 21.72 29.90 -7.61
C LEU A 181 23.14 29.84 -8.19
N ASP A 182 24.11 29.66 -7.32
CA ASP A 182 25.54 29.69 -7.66
C ASP A 182 26.21 28.35 -7.35
N ASP A 183 26.68 27.66 -8.39
CA ASP A 183 27.38 26.40 -8.27
C ASP A 183 28.72 26.53 -7.52
N SER A 184 29.39 27.69 -7.62
CA SER A 184 30.62 27.97 -6.85
C SER A 184 30.38 28.04 -5.36
N GLN A 185 29.15 28.31 -4.95
CA GLN A 185 28.69 28.33 -3.56
C GLN A 185 28.07 26.99 -3.11
N TYR A 186 28.05 26.01 -3.97
CA TYR A 186 27.42 24.69 -3.74
C TYR A 186 25.95 24.79 -3.31
N ASP A 187 25.22 25.74 -3.88
CA ASP A 187 23.84 26.05 -3.49
C ASP A 187 22.91 24.86 -3.66
N TYR A 188 23.03 24.12 -4.77
CA TYR A 188 22.21 22.91 -5.00
C TYR A 188 22.43 21.84 -3.92
N GLY A 189 23.68 21.59 -3.55
CA GLY A 189 24.01 20.62 -2.49
C GLY A 189 23.45 21.04 -1.12
N ASN A 190 23.60 22.33 -0.80
CA ASN A 190 23.10 22.91 0.44
C ASN A 190 21.56 22.85 0.51
N ILE A 191 20.86 23.16 -0.58
CA ILE A 191 19.39 23.05 -0.68
C ILE A 191 18.94 21.60 -0.51
N CYS A 192 19.61 20.65 -1.16
CA CYS A 192 19.30 19.22 -1.03
C CYS A 192 19.47 18.74 0.41
N LEU A 193 20.55 19.15 1.09
CA LEU A 193 20.77 18.82 2.50
C LEU A 193 19.66 19.37 3.40
N LEU A 194 19.32 20.66 3.25
CA LEU A 194 18.28 21.29 4.07
C LEU A 194 16.91 20.66 3.84
N LYS A 195 16.54 20.39 2.58
CA LYS A 195 15.31 19.66 2.26
C LYS A 195 15.27 18.27 2.90
N PHE A 196 16.40 17.57 2.90
CA PHE A 196 16.52 16.26 3.53
C PHE A 196 16.28 16.34 5.05
N LEU A 197 16.79 17.40 5.68
CA LEU A 197 16.59 17.66 7.11
C LEU A 197 15.19 18.22 7.43
N GLY A 198 14.36 18.49 6.41
CA GLY A 198 13.01 19.00 6.59
C GLY A 198 12.92 20.52 6.81
N PHE A 199 13.98 21.27 6.44
CA PHE A 199 14.04 22.71 6.62
C PHE A 199 14.14 23.47 5.29
N THR A 200 13.64 24.70 5.29
CA THR A 200 13.96 25.68 4.25
C THR A 200 15.04 26.66 4.74
N PRO A 201 15.90 27.18 3.84
CA PRO A 201 16.89 28.19 4.22
C PRO A 201 16.29 29.43 4.89
N LYS A 202 15.09 29.83 4.47
CA LYS A 202 14.37 30.98 5.00
C LYS A 202 13.92 30.75 6.43
N GLU A 203 13.26 29.63 6.71
CA GLU A 203 12.81 29.28 8.07
C GLU A 203 13.95 29.28 9.08
N LEU A 204 15.12 28.69 8.70
CA LEU A 204 16.27 28.65 9.58
C LEU A 204 16.93 30.06 9.76
N ALA A 205 16.93 30.88 8.71
CA ALA A 205 17.43 32.26 8.81
C ALA A 205 16.57 33.09 9.75
N ASP A 206 15.22 32.98 9.62
CA ASP A 206 14.28 33.72 10.45
C ASP A 206 14.31 33.23 11.92
N ALA A 207 14.48 31.94 12.17
CA ALA A 207 14.64 31.40 13.53
C ALA A 207 15.93 31.88 14.22
N GLY A 208 17.02 32.06 13.48
CA GLY A 208 18.28 32.58 14.03
C GLY A 208 18.22 34.05 14.46
N ASP A 209 17.32 34.84 13.89
CA ASP A 209 17.15 36.27 14.25
C ASP A 209 16.29 36.46 15.52
N THR A 210 15.43 35.51 15.84
CA THR A 210 14.57 35.55 17.04
C THR A 210 15.30 35.15 18.32
N SER A 211 16.56 34.69 18.21
CA SER A 211 17.38 34.19 19.34
C SER A 211 18.42 35.22 19.86
N LYS A 212 18.27 36.50 19.51
CA LYS A 212 19.14 37.58 20.01
C LYS A 212 18.46 38.45 21.04
#